data_1b4025928348eaf689a54cef71a89783
#
_entry.id   1b4025928348eaf689a54cef71a89783
#
_cell.length_a   1.000
_cell.length_b   1.000
_cell.length_c   1.000
_cell.angle_alpha   90.00
_cell.angle_beta   90.00
_cell.angle_gamma   90.00
#
_symmetry.space_group_name_H-M   'P 1'
#
loop_
_entity.id
_entity.type
_entity.pdbx_description
1 polymer ?
#
loop_
_entity_poly.entity_id
_entity_poly.type
_entity_poly.pdbx_seq_one_letter_code
_entity_poly.pdbx_strand_id
1 'polypeptide(L)'
;MGKDVIIACDFDSAEKTFAFLDKFTGKKPFVKIGMELYYAEGPSIVREIKKRGHKIFLDLKLHDIPNTVKKSMAVLSRLDVDMTNLHASGTIRMMEGALEGLTRPDGTRPLLIAVTQLTSTDQESMERDLLIKEDIAEVVMHYAHNAKLAGLDGVVCSPLEAGKVHDRCGEKFLTVTPGVRFADGDIGDQKRVMTPAEAKKIGSDYIVVGRPITAAEDPVAAYERCVAEFCD
;
A
#
# COMPACT_ATOMS: atom_id res chain seq x y z
N MET A 1 -0.30 -8.31 14.12
CA MET A 1 0.20 -8.86 12.84
C MET A 1 1.70 -8.64 12.78
N GLY A 2 2.47 -9.53 12.16
CA GLY A 2 3.92 -9.34 12.02
C GLY A 2 4.24 -8.36 10.90
N LYS A 3 5.46 -7.81 10.92
CA LYS A 3 5.99 -6.97 9.83
C LYS A 3 6.17 -7.78 8.55
N ASP A 4 5.97 -7.15 7.38
CA ASP A 4 6.17 -7.82 6.08
C ASP A 4 6.65 -6.82 5.01
N VAL A 5 7.35 -7.33 4.00
CA VAL A 5 7.87 -6.56 2.87
C VAL A 5 7.00 -6.82 1.64
N ILE A 6 6.45 -5.75 1.07
CA ILE A 6 5.62 -5.80 -0.13
C ILE A 6 6.44 -5.32 -1.33
N ILE A 7 6.63 -6.17 -2.34
CA ILE A 7 7.33 -5.78 -3.58
C ILE A 7 6.35 -5.05 -4.50
N ALA A 8 6.66 -3.83 -4.89
CA ALA A 8 5.88 -3.10 -5.90
C ALA A 8 6.22 -3.63 -7.31
N CYS A 9 5.32 -4.44 -7.86
CA CYS A 9 5.43 -4.97 -9.23
C CYS A 9 4.86 -3.96 -10.23
N ASP A 10 5.53 -2.82 -10.37
CA ASP A 10 5.16 -1.76 -11.31
C ASP A 10 5.80 -2.07 -12.69
N PHE A 11 5.29 -3.13 -13.34
CA PHE A 11 5.67 -3.57 -14.69
C PHE A 11 4.53 -3.25 -15.66
N ASP A 12 4.88 -3.08 -16.93
CA ASP A 12 3.96 -2.74 -18.02
C ASP A 12 3.25 -3.96 -18.63
N SER A 13 3.62 -5.18 -18.22
CA SER A 13 3.07 -6.43 -18.79
C SER A 13 3.11 -7.62 -17.83
N ALA A 14 2.22 -8.59 -18.09
CA ALA A 14 2.21 -9.88 -17.40
C ALA A 14 3.50 -10.65 -17.63
N GLU A 15 4.05 -10.63 -18.84
CA GLU A 15 5.28 -11.33 -19.20
C GLU A 15 6.46 -10.91 -18.31
N LYS A 16 6.70 -9.58 -18.20
CA LYS A 16 7.75 -9.05 -17.34
C LYS A 16 7.51 -9.35 -15.87
N THR A 17 6.25 -9.26 -15.43
CA THR A 17 5.86 -9.58 -14.07
C THR A 17 6.17 -11.03 -13.74
N PHE A 18 5.78 -11.96 -14.60
CA PHE A 18 6.02 -13.39 -14.36
C PHE A 18 7.50 -13.74 -14.43
N ALA A 19 8.24 -13.21 -15.41
CA ALA A 19 9.68 -13.39 -15.49
C ALA A 19 10.43 -12.89 -14.23
N PHE A 20 9.94 -11.83 -13.62
CA PHE A 20 10.44 -11.34 -12.33
C PHE A 20 10.08 -12.31 -11.18
N LEU A 21 8.80 -12.69 -11.05
CA LEU A 21 8.33 -13.56 -9.97
C LEU A 21 8.92 -14.98 -10.02
N ASP A 22 9.22 -15.48 -11.21
CA ASP A 22 9.84 -16.82 -11.42
C ASP A 22 11.28 -16.90 -10.87
N LYS A 23 11.94 -15.76 -10.60
CA LYS A 23 13.23 -15.73 -9.91
C LYS A 23 13.12 -16.16 -8.42
N PHE A 24 11.95 -16.03 -7.80
CA PHE A 24 11.70 -16.35 -6.38
C PHE A 24 11.33 -17.83 -6.21
N THR A 25 12.27 -18.73 -6.47
CA THR A 25 12.08 -20.17 -6.29
C THR A 25 11.97 -20.52 -4.80
N GLY A 26 10.87 -21.15 -4.39
CA GLY A 26 10.66 -21.56 -3.00
C GLY A 26 10.18 -20.46 -2.03
N LYS A 27 10.16 -19.20 -2.45
CA LYS A 27 9.58 -18.08 -1.69
C LYS A 27 8.41 -17.47 -2.46
N LYS A 28 7.43 -16.95 -1.73
CA LYS A 28 6.26 -16.29 -2.30
C LYS A 28 6.11 -14.89 -1.69
N PRO A 29 6.90 -13.90 -2.14
CA PRO A 29 6.79 -12.54 -1.64
C PRO A 29 5.37 -12.01 -1.70
N PHE A 30 5.00 -11.15 -0.75
CA PHE A 30 3.82 -10.32 -0.85
C PHE A 30 4.07 -9.26 -1.94
N VAL A 31 3.19 -9.14 -2.92
CA VAL A 31 3.37 -8.23 -4.06
C VAL A 31 2.27 -7.19 -4.15
N LYS A 32 2.62 -5.99 -4.56
CA LYS A 32 1.67 -4.92 -4.90
C LYS A 32 1.47 -4.89 -6.41
N ILE A 33 0.22 -4.93 -6.84
CA ILE A 33 -0.19 -4.69 -8.23
C ILE A 33 -0.77 -3.28 -8.29
N GLY A 34 -0.10 -2.38 -8.98
CA GLY A 34 -0.53 -0.99 -9.19
C GLY A 34 -1.46 -0.82 -10.38
N MET A 35 -1.85 0.44 -10.62
CA MET A 35 -2.78 0.82 -11.69
C MET A 35 -2.26 0.46 -13.08
N GLU A 36 -0.97 0.69 -13.36
CA GLU A 36 -0.36 0.42 -14.67
C GLU A 36 -0.57 -1.03 -15.08
N LEU A 37 -0.07 -1.97 -14.30
CA LEU A 37 -0.17 -3.40 -14.59
C LEU A 37 -1.64 -3.86 -14.60
N TYR A 38 -2.46 -3.38 -13.66
CA TYR A 38 -3.86 -3.79 -13.59
C TYR A 38 -4.67 -3.29 -14.79
N TYR A 39 -4.45 -2.07 -15.27
CA TYR A 39 -5.14 -1.53 -16.44
C TYR A 39 -4.64 -2.14 -17.73
N ALA A 40 -3.37 -2.54 -17.82
CA ALA A 40 -2.84 -3.25 -18.99
C ALA A 40 -3.42 -4.68 -19.12
N GLU A 41 -3.52 -5.42 -18.01
CA GLU A 41 -3.77 -6.87 -18.01
C GLU A 41 -5.15 -7.25 -17.45
N GLY A 42 -5.83 -6.34 -16.78
CA GLY A 42 -7.12 -6.58 -16.15
C GLY A 42 -7.07 -7.56 -14.96
N PRO A 43 -8.23 -8.11 -14.55
CA PRO A 43 -8.31 -9.03 -13.40
C PRO A 43 -7.57 -10.36 -13.59
N SER A 44 -7.18 -10.70 -14.82
CA SER A 44 -6.45 -11.94 -15.15
C SER A 44 -5.10 -12.01 -14.45
N ILE A 45 -4.36 -10.90 -14.39
CA ILE A 45 -3.05 -10.82 -13.73
C ILE A 45 -3.16 -11.14 -12.22
N VAL A 46 -4.21 -10.65 -11.56
CA VAL A 46 -4.46 -10.91 -10.14
C VAL A 46 -4.67 -12.40 -9.89
N ARG A 47 -5.55 -13.02 -10.69
CA ARG A 47 -5.85 -14.46 -10.56
C ARG A 47 -4.63 -15.33 -10.79
N GLU A 48 -3.82 -15.00 -11.80
CA GLU A 48 -2.62 -15.78 -12.11
C GLU A 48 -1.56 -15.65 -11.00
N ILE A 49 -1.34 -14.45 -10.45
CA ILE A 49 -0.41 -14.25 -9.34
C ILE A 49 -0.90 -14.95 -8.06
N LYS A 50 -2.21 -14.92 -7.77
CA LYS A 50 -2.80 -15.70 -6.66
C LYS A 50 -2.59 -17.20 -6.85
N LYS A 51 -2.83 -17.72 -8.07
CA LYS A 51 -2.60 -19.14 -8.40
C LYS A 51 -1.15 -19.57 -8.19
N ARG A 52 -0.19 -18.67 -8.39
CA ARG A 52 1.24 -18.89 -8.10
C ARG A 52 1.58 -18.87 -6.60
N GLY A 53 0.60 -18.55 -5.73
CA GLY A 53 0.69 -18.61 -4.26
C GLY A 53 1.16 -17.32 -3.59
N HIS A 54 1.21 -16.21 -4.30
CA HIS A 54 1.57 -14.91 -3.73
C HIS A 54 0.40 -14.26 -2.99
N LYS A 55 0.70 -13.54 -1.90
CA LYS A 55 -0.22 -12.53 -1.36
C LYS A 55 -0.21 -11.31 -2.27
N ILE A 56 -1.36 -10.62 -2.38
CA ILE A 56 -1.54 -9.46 -3.27
C ILE A 56 -2.11 -8.27 -2.51
N PHE A 57 -1.39 -7.15 -2.58
CA PHE A 57 -1.93 -5.82 -2.34
C PHE A 57 -2.34 -5.20 -3.68
N LEU A 58 -3.65 -5.08 -3.93
CA LEU A 58 -4.19 -4.45 -5.14
C LEU A 58 -4.35 -2.95 -4.90
N ASP A 59 -3.43 -2.16 -5.47
CA ASP A 59 -3.22 -0.74 -5.19
C ASP A 59 -3.84 0.14 -6.29
N LEU A 60 -5.17 0.26 -6.30
CA LEU A 60 -5.92 1.03 -7.31
C LEU A 60 -6.40 2.40 -6.82
N LYS A 61 -6.28 2.69 -5.51
CA LYS A 61 -6.58 3.99 -4.92
C LYS A 61 -7.96 4.54 -5.30
N LEU A 62 -9.02 3.75 -5.08
CA LEU A 62 -10.38 4.14 -5.47
C LEU A 62 -10.77 5.49 -4.82
N HIS A 63 -11.36 6.36 -5.65
CA HIS A 63 -11.86 7.65 -5.20
C HIS A 63 -13.03 8.07 -6.09
N ASP A 64 -14.26 7.94 -5.59
CA ASP A 64 -15.49 8.29 -6.30
C ASP A 64 -16.63 8.44 -5.26
N ILE A 65 -17.85 8.75 -5.69
CA ILE A 65 -19.00 8.79 -4.79
C ILE A 65 -19.20 7.44 -4.08
N PRO A 66 -19.74 7.43 -2.86
CA PRO A 66 -19.81 6.23 -2.00
C PRO A 66 -20.41 4.99 -2.68
N ASN A 67 -21.48 5.14 -3.44
CA ASN A 67 -22.13 4.02 -4.13
C ASN A 67 -21.28 3.41 -5.24
N THR A 68 -20.53 4.23 -5.99
CA THR A 68 -19.60 3.75 -7.03
C THR A 68 -18.46 2.96 -6.39
N VAL A 69 -17.86 3.50 -5.32
CA VAL A 69 -16.78 2.82 -4.59
C VAL A 69 -17.28 1.52 -3.97
N LYS A 70 -18.46 1.51 -3.33
CA LYS A 70 -19.10 0.29 -2.82
C LYS A 70 -19.22 -0.79 -3.88
N LYS A 71 -19.79 -0.48 -5.05
CA LYS A 71 -19.96 -1.45 -6.15
C LYS A 71 -18.62 -1.93 -6.70
N SER A 72 -17.64 -1.05 -6.83
CA SER A 72 -16.29 -1.40 -7.29
C SER A 72 -15.59 -2.33 -6.30
N MET A 73 -15.67 -2.05 -5.00
CA MET A 73 -15.13 -2.92 -3.95
C MET A 73 -15.79 -4.30 -3.92
N ALA A 74 -17.10 -4.39 -4.20
CA ALA A 74 -17.80 -5.67 -4.33
C ALA A 74 -17.29 -6.51 -5.53
N VAL A 75 -16.79 -5.87 -6.58
CA VAL A 75 -16.10 -6.56 -7.68
C VAL A 75 -14.72 -7.03 -7.22
N LEU A 76 -13.94 -6.15 -6.57
CA LEU A 76 -12.60 -6.47 -6.08
C LEU A 76 -12.60 -7.58 -5.03
N SER A 77 -13.65 -7.66 -4.19
CA SER A 77 -13.77 -8.72 -3.17
C SER A 77 -13.74 -10.14 -3.73
N ARG A 78 -14.08 -10.31 -5.03
CA ARG A 78 -14.10 -11.61 -5.73
C ARG A 78 -12.75 -12.01 -6.33
N LEU A 79 -11.74 -11.13 -6.26
CA LEU A 79 -10.41 -11.39 -6.83
C LEU A 79 -9.47 -12.10 -5.85
N ASP A 80 -9.94 -12.38 -4.63
CA ASP A 80 -9.17 -13.06 -3.57
C ASP A 80 -7.83 -12.37 -3.26
N VAL A 81 -7.80 -11.04 -3.31
CA VAL A 81 -6.64 -10.25 -2.87
C VAL A 81 -6.56 -10.22 -1.35
N ASP A 82 -5.37 -9.97 -0.81
CA ASP A 82 -5.13 -9.94 0.62
C ASP A 82 -5.27 -8.52 1.21
N MET A 83 -5.05 -7.51 0.38
CA MET A 83 -5.16 -6.09 0.74
C MET A 83 -5.59 -5.26 -0.46
N THR A 84 -6.38 -4.21 -0.22
CA THR A 84 -6.69 -3.18 -1.23
C THR A 84 -6.82 -1.82 -0.57
N ASN A 85 -6.93 -0.75 -1.38
CA ASN A 85 -6.96 0.61 -0.86
C ASN A 85 -7.94 1.54 -1.58
N LEU A 86 -8.08 2.71 -0.99
CA LEU A 86 -8.81 3.87 -1.49
C LEU A 86 -8.16 5.16 -0.97
N HIS A 87 -8.63 6.33 -1.37
CA HIS A 87 -8.17 7.61 -0.81
C HIS A 87 -9.01 8.04 0.41
N ALA A 88 -8.37 8.42 1.52
CA ALA A 88 -9.05 8.93 2.72
C ALA A 88 -9.79 10.25 2.47
N SER A 89 -9.32 11.06 1.53
CA SER A 89 -9.94 12.33 1.11
C SER A 89 -11.36 12.18 0.56
N GLY A 90 -11.81 10.96 0.24
CA GLY A 90 -13.18 10.65 -0.18
C GLY A 90 -14.23 10.70 0.92
N THR A 91 -13.86 11.06 2.14
CA THR A 91 -14.68 11.17 3.35
C THR A 91 -15.04 9.83 4.02
N ILE A 92 -15.50 9.90 5.27
CA ILE A 92 -15.92 8.72 6.04
C ILE A 92 -17.00 7.91 5.30
N ARG A 93 -18.01 8.58 4.72
CA ARG A 93 -19.09 7.89 4.00
C ARG A 93 -18.62 7.07 2.80
N MET A 94 -17.61 7.56 2.08
CA MET A 94 -17.02 6.77 0.96
C MET A 94 -16.28 5.55 1.49
N MET A 95 -15.52 5.70 2.58
CA MET A 95 -14.78 4.63 3.22
C MET A 95 -15.71 3.55 3.81
N GLU A 96 -16.80 3.95 4.47
CA GLU A 96 -17.84 3.04 4.96
C GLU A 96 -18.51 2.26 3.81
N GLY A 97 -18.84 2.96 2.71
CA GLY A 97 -19.38 2.33 1.50
C GLY A 97 -18.41 1.32 0.90
N ALA A 98 -17.11 1.65 0.89
CA ALA A 98 -16.06 0.73 0.44
C ALA A 98 -15.99 -0.53 1.30
N LEU A 99 -16.01 -0.37 2.62
CA LEU A 99 -15.97 -1.48 3.59
C LEU A 99 -17.18 -2.41 3.42
N GLU A 100 -18.37 -1.82 3.29
CA GLU A 100 -19.60 -2.58 3.04
C GLU A 100 -19.51 -3.40 1.73
N GLY A 101 -19.03 -2.75 0.64
CA GLY A 101 -18.89 -3.43 -0.65
C GLY A 101 -17.82 -4.53 -0.66
N LEU A 102 -16.73 -4.34 0.09
CA LEU A 102 -15.62 -5.28 0.14
C LEU A 102 -15.92 -6.52 0.99
N THR A 103 -16.84 -6.39 1.97
CA THR A 103 -17.22 -7.47 2.87
C THR A 103 -18.11 -8.48 2.13
N ARG A 104 -17.68 -9.75 2.09
CA ARG A 104 -18.41 -10.86 1.47
C ARG A 104 -19.61 -11.28 2.33
N PRO A 105 -20.59 -12.03 1.77
CA PRO A 105 -21.75 -12.51 2.54
C PRO A 105 -21.39 -13.37 3.76
N ASP A 106 -20.24 -14.03 3.76
CA ASP A 106 -19.73 -14.82 4.88
C ASP A 106 -18.98 -13.98 5.94
N GLY A 107 -18.94 -12.66 5.77
CA GLY A 107 -18.26 -11.72 6.66
C GLY A 107 -16.75 -11.59 6.41
N THR A 108 -16.17 -12.37 5.51
CA THR A 108 -14.75 -12.28 5.17
C THR A 108 -14.47 -11.11 4.21
N ARG A 109 -13.28 -10.54 4.29
CA ARG A 109 -12.80 -9.52 3.37
C ARG A 109 -11.27 -9.41 3.37
N PRO A 110 -10.66 -8.88 2.33
CA PRO A 110 -9.26 -8.43 2.38
C PRO A 110 -9.09 -7.24 3.34
N LEU A 111 -7.87 -6.95 3.72
CA LEU A 111 -7.55 -5.71 4.43
C LEU A 111 -7.90 -4.50 3.55
N LEU A 112 -8.56 -3.50 4.15
CA LEU A 112 -8.89 -2.23 3.50
C LEU A 112 -8.14 -1.10 4.19
N ILE A 113 -7.28 -0.42 3.44
CA ILE A 113 -6.47 0.68 3.96
C ILE A 113 -6.73 1.97 3.16
N ALA A 114 -6.53 3.12 3.78
CA ALA A 114 -6.75 4.41 3.13
C ALA A 114 -5.43 5.15 2.87
N VAL A 115 -5.24 5.65 1.66
CA VAL A 115 -4.14 6.58 1.36
C VAL A 115 -4.44 7.94 1.99
N THR A 116 -3.54 8.41 2.85
CA THR A 116 -3.67 9.72 3.52
C THR A 116 -3.31 10.85 2.55
N GLN A 117 -2.05 11.29 2.54
CA GLN A 117 -1.52 12.18 1.51
C GLN A 117 -0.45 11.41 0.71
N LEU A 118 -0.36 11.68 -0.59
CA LEU A 118 0.67 11.08 -1.42
C LEU A 118 2.05 11.55 -0.95
N THR A 119 3.04 10.67 -0.97
CA THR A 119 4.42 11.01 -0.55
C THR A 119 5.09 12.04 -1.47
N SER A 120 4.52 12.31 -2.63
CA SER A 120 4.92 13.39 -3.54
C SER A 120 4.30 14.75 -3.19
N THR A 121 3.25 14.79 -2.36
CA THR A 121 2.62 16.02 -1.90
C THR A 121 3.45 16.64 -0.77
N ASP A 122 3.83 17.90 -0.92
CA ASP A 122 4.43 18.73 0.11
C ASP A 122 3.45 19.80 0.61
N GLN A 123 3.84 20.55 1.65
CA GLN A 123 3.00 21.58 2.25
C GLN A 123 2.57 22.63 1.22
N GLU A 124 3.51 23.11 0.39
CA GLU A 124 3.25 24.15 -0.60
C GLU A 124 2.22 23.71 -1.65
N SER A 125 2.38 22.51 -2.22
CA SER A 125 1.44 21.97 -3.20
C SER A 125 0.07 21.68 -2.58
N MET A 126 0.02 21.22 -1.33
CA MET A 126 -1.24 20.99 -0.63
C MET A 126 -2.01 22.30 -0.41
N GLU A 127 -1.33 23.36 0.01
CA GLU A 127 -1.96 24.68 0.19
C GLU A 127 -2.42 25.30 -1.13
N ARG A 128 -1.56 25.28 -2.15
CA ARG A 128 -1.81 25.94 -3.43
C ARG A 128 -2.85 25.19 -4.26
N ASP A 129 -2.72 23.87 -4.38
CA ASP A 129 -3.49 23.09 -5.37
C ASP A 129 -4.74 22.43 -4.74
N LEU A 130 -4.69 22.07 -3.46
CA LEU A 130 -5.80 21.47 -2.73
C LEU A 130 -6.52 22.46 -1.81
N LEU A 131 -6.00 23.68 -1.63
CA LEU A 131 -6.52 24.73 -0.75
C LEU A 131 -6.64 24.30 0.72
N ILE A 132 -5.82 23.34 1.16
CA ILE A 132 -5.72 22.88 2.54
C ILE A 132 -4.57 23.63 3.21
N LYS A 133 -4.86 24.45 4.20
CA LYS A 133 -3.90 25.35 4.86
C LYS A 133 -3.30 24.81 6.15
N GLU A 134 -3.88 23.75 6.69
CA GLU A 134 -3.37 23.07 7.88
C GLU A 134 -2.03 22.42 7.61
N ASP A 135 -1.25 22.17 8.66
CA ASP A 135 0.00 21.43 8.58
C ASP A 135 -0.23 20.04 7.98
N ILE A 136 0.62 19.62 7.04
CA ILE A 136 0.46 18.35 6.32
C ILE A 136 0.46 17.14 7.26
N ALA A 137 1.21 17.18 8.36
CA ALA A 137 1.20 16.10 9.34
C ALA A 137 -0.13 16.04 10.10
N GLU A 138 -0.74 17.17 10.40
CA GLU A 138 -2.09 17.21 11.01
C GLU A 138 -3.16 16.69 10.05
N VAL A 139 -3.08 17.04 8.76
CA VAL A 139 -3.99 16.51 7.74
C VAL A 139 -3.86 14.99 7.61
N VAL A 140 -2.64 14.45 7.61
CA VAL A 140 -2.39 13.01 7.59
C VAL A 140 -3.00 12.33 8.82
N MET A 141 -2.81 12.90 10.02
CA MET A 141 -3.39 12.35 11.26
C MET A 141 -4.92 12.43 11.27
N HIS A 142 -5.49 13.50 10.72
CA HIS A 142 -6.94 13.62 10.56
C HIS A 142 -7.50 12.55 9.62
N TYR A 143 -6.87 12.33 8.48
CA TYR A 143 -7.26 11.30 7.52
C TYR A 143 -7.12 9.88 8.09
N ALA A 144 -6.04 9.61 8.83
CA ALA A 144 -5.87 8.33 9.53
C ALA A 144 -6.96 8.10 10.57
N HIS A 145 -7.31 9.13 11.33
CA HIS A 145 -8.39 9.06 12.31
C HIS A 145 -9.74 8.79 11.65
N ASN A 146 -10.06 9.48 10.55
CA ASN A 146 -11.29 9.26 9.78
C ASN A 146 -11.35 7.83 9.20
N ALA A 147 -10.24 7.29 8.71
CA ALA A 147 -10.17 5.91 8.24
C ALA A 147 -10.46 4.91 9.38
N LYS A 148 -9.91 5.16 10.58
CA LYS A 148 -10.22 4.37 11.77
C LYS A 148 -11.71 4.46 12.15
N LEU A 149 -12.31 5.66 12.14
CA LEU A 149 -13.73 5.85 12.43
C LEU A 149 -14.64 5.11 11.43
N ALA A 150 -14.25 5.08 10.15
CA ALA A 150 -14.94 4.33 9.11
C ALA A 150 -14.76 2.79 9.21
N GLY A 151 -13.95 2.30 10.16
CA GLY A 151 -13.73 0.87 10.40
C GLY A 151 -12.68 0.22 9.48
N LEU A 152 -11.83 1.00 8.84
CA LEU A 152 -10.74 0.47 8.03
C LEU A 152 -9.64 -0.15 8.89
N ASP A 153 -8.80 -0.99 8.27
CA ASP A 153 -7.74 -1.73 8.96
C ASP A 153 -6.46 -0.90 9.15
N GLY A 154 -6.27 0.15 8.36
CA GLY A 154 -5.05 0.95 8.41
C GLY A 154 -4.98 2.03 7.33
N VAL A 155 -3.78 2.58 7.16
CA VAL A 155 -3.49 3.63 6.18
C VAL A 155 -2.18 3.37 5.42
N VAL A 156 -2.10 3.99 4.22
CA VAL A 156 -0.83 4.27 3.54
C VAL A 156 -0.38 5.66 3.97
N CYS A 157 0.81 5.76 4.54
CA CYS A 157 1.40 7.01 5.00
C CYS A 157 2.92 7.00 4.76
N SER A 158 3.58 8.14 4.95
CA SER A 158 5.05 8.17 4.95
C SER A 158 5.60 7.37 6.14
N PRO A 159 6.77 6.72 6.00
CA PRO A 159 7.44 6.10 7.15
C PRO A 159 7.61 7.05 8.35
N LEU A 160 7.86 8.34 8.09
CA LEU A 160 8.00 9.39 9.12
C LEU A 160 6.74 9.59 9.98
N GLU A 161 5.60 9.13 9.50
CA GLU A 161 4.28 9.34 10.11
C GLU A 161 3.79 8.09 10.86
N ALA A 162 4.39 6.90 10.63
CA ALA A 162 3.89 5.62 11.13
C ALA A 162 3.72 5.59 12.67
N GLY A 163 4.72 6.04 13.43
CA GLY A 163 4.63 6.10 14.90
C GLY A 163 3.49 7.03 15.37
N LYS A 164 3.33 8.20 14.77
CA LYS A 164 2.23 9.14 15.09
C LYS A 164 0.86 8.55 14.76
N VAL A 165 0.74 7.76 13.69
CA VAL A 165 -0.50 7.05 13.35
C VAL A 165 -0.85 6.04 14.43
N HIS A 166 0.13 5.28 14.95
CA HIS A 166 -0.09 4.35 16.06
C HIS A 166 -0.48 5.09 17.35
N ASP A 167 0.19 6.19 17.69
CA ASP A 167 -0.17 7.02 18.84
C ASP A 167 -1.63 7.52 18.74
N ARG A 168 -2.06 7.95 17.55
CA ARG A 168 -3.41 8.51 17.32
C ARG A 168 -4.48 7.45 17.16
N CYS A 169 -4.16 6.34 16.47
CA CYS A 169 -5.13 5.33 16.06
C CYS A 169 -4.99 4.01 16.83
N GLY A 170 -3.94 3.83 17.60
CA GLY A 170 -3.63 2.60 18.36
C GLY A 170 -2.79 1.61 17.58
N GLU A 171 -2.03 0.79 18.30
CA GLU A 171 -1.01 -0.16 17.79
C GLU A 171 -1.53 -1.22 16.80
N LYS A 172 -2.83 -1.46 16.76
CA LYS A 172 -3.44 -2.44 15.85
C LYS A 172 -3.86 -1.84 14.52
N PHE A 173 -3.81 -0.51 14.38
CA PHE A 173 -4.18 0.18 13.14
C PHE A 173 -2.98 0.20 12.22
N LEU A 174 -3.05 -0.53 11.12
CA LEU A 174 -1.91 -0.84 10.26
C LEU A 174 -1.34 0.38 9.53
N THR A 175 -0.03 0.41 9.40
CA THR A 175 0.70 1.37 8.58
C THR A 175 1.40 0.66 7.44
N VAL A 176 1.13 1.11 6.21
CA VAL A 176 1.76 0.64 4.98
C VAL A 176 2.57 1.80 4.40
N THR A 177 3.90 1.66 4.36
CA THR A 177 4.78 2.79 4.10
C THR A 177 5.61 2.57 2.83
N PRO A 178 5.31 3.31 1.74
CA PRO A 178 6.14 3.35 0.54
C PRO A 178 7.34 4.30 0.72
N GLY A 179 8.21 4.39 -0.30
CA GLY A 179 9.34 5.31 -0.29
C GLY A 179 10.57 4.79 0.45
N VAL A 180 10.64 3.45 0.64
CA VAL A 180 11.78 2.81 1.29
C VAL A 180 12.91 2.59 0.29
N ARG A 181 14.15 2.89 0.70
CA ARG A 181 15.39 2.75 -0.08
C ARG A 181 16.48 2.17 0.80
N PHE A 182 17.45 1.48 0.21
CA PHE A 182 18.67 1.11 0.93
C PHE A 182 19.54 2.36 1.19
N ALA A 183 20.34 2.34 2.24
CA ALA A 183 21.22 3.47 2.58
C ALA A 183 22.27 3.79 1.49
N ASP A 184 22.65 2.78 0.72
CA ASP A 184 23.59 2.82 -0.40
C ASP A 184 22.90 2.95 -1.78
N GLY A 185 21.57 3.15 -1.79
CA GLY A 185 20.76 3.18 -3.00
C GLY A 185 20.43 4.58 -3.52
N ASP A 186 19.96 4.63 -4.78
CA ASP A 186 19.47 5.88 -5.40
C ASP A 186 18.11 6.30 -4.81
N ILE A 187 18.01 7.59 -4.45
CA ILE A 187 16.81 8.22 -3.89
C ILE A 187 15.67 8.29 -4.94
N GLY A 188 16.04 8.51 -6.22
CA GLY A 188 15.09 8.64 -7.33
C GLY A 188 14.12 9.81 -7.17
N ASP A 189 12.85 9.58 -7.46
CA ASP A 189 11.75 10.56 -7.44
C ASP A 189 11.09 10.76 -6.06
N GLN A 190 11.58 10.08 -5.01
CA GLN A 190 11.02 10.16 -3.67
C GLN A 190 11.64 11.31 -2.86
N LYS A 191 10.80 12.20 -2.31
CA LYS A 191 11.23 13.32 -1.47
C LYS A 191 11.42 12.94 0.00
N ARG A 192 10.74 11.88 0.46
CA ARG A 192 10.73 11.42 1.87
C ARG A 192 11.10 9.94 1.91
N VAL A 193 12.39 9.64 1.94
CA VAL A 193 12.93 8.27 1.92
C VAL A 193 13.40 7.85 3.30
N MET A 194 13.39 6.55 3.56
CA MET A 194 13.84 5.91 4.77
C MET A 194 14.37 4.51 4.46
N THR A 195 15.35 4.04 5.24
CA THR A 195 15.82 2.67 5.11
C THR A 195 14.83 1.66 5.72
N PRO A 196 14.88 0.37 5.34
CA PRO A 196 14.06 -0.66 5.97
C PRO A 196 14.24 -0.69 7.50
N ALA A 197 15.48 -0.61 8.00
CA ALA A 197 15.79 -0.60 9.43
C ALA A 197 15.21 0.62 10.16
N GLU A 198 15.25 1.81 9.54
CA GLU A 198 14.64 3.01 10.11
C GLU A 198 13.11 2.90 10.13
N ALA A 199 12.48 2.41 9.05
CA ALA A 199 11.04 2.17 8.99
C ALA A 199 10.59 1.17 10.07
N LYS A 200 11.39 0.12 10.32
CA LYS A 200 11.19 -0.82 11.44
C LYS A 200 11.22 -0.10 12.78
N LYS A 201 12.23 0.74 13.02
CA LYS A 201 12.44 1.47 14.28
C LYS A 201 11.31 2.45 14.59
N ILE A 202 10.73 3.08 13.56
CA ILE A 202 9.60 4.02 13.72
C ILE A 202 8.26 3.29 13.88
N GLY A 203 8.21 2.00 13.59
CA GLY A 203 7.03 1.17 13.85
C GLY A 203 6.15 0.91 12.63
N SER A 204 6.66 1.05 11.38
CA SER A 204 5.91 0.60 10.20
C SER A 204 5.55 -0.88 10.30
N ASP A 205 4.32 -1.26 9.90
CA ASP A 205 3.88 -2.66 9.85
C ASP A 205 4.23 -3.32 8.52
N TYR A 206 4.06 -2.59 7.42
CA TYR A 206 4.42 -3.02 6.06
C TYR A 206 5.25 -1.94 5.39
N ILE A 207 6.29 -2.36 4.67
CA ILE A 207 7.02 -1.49 3.74
C ILE A 207 6.74 -1.88 2.30
N VAL A 208 6.59 -0.89 1.42
CA VAL A 208 6.43 -1.12 -0.03
C VAL A 208 7.70 -0.71 -0.73
N VAL A 209 8.37 -1.67 -1.36
CA VAL A 209 9.67 -1.49 -2.00
C VAL A 209 9.56 -1.84 -3.48
N GLY A 210 9.87 -0.88 -4.35
CA GLY A 210 9.86 -1.05 -5.81
C GLY A 210 11.28 -1.24 -6.36
N ARG A 211 11.78 -0.23 -7.08
CA ARG A 211 13.08 -0.26 -7.80
C ARG A 211 14.27 -0.82 -7.02
N PRO A 212 14.44 -0.58 -5.70
CA PRO A 212 15.51 -1.21 -4.93
C PRO A 212 15.54 -2.75 -5.00
N ILE A 213 14.39 -3.37 -5.28
CA ILE A 213 14.27 -4.82 -5.49
C ILE A 213 14.10 -5.12 -6.98
N THR A 214 13.14 -4.46 -7.66
CA THR A 214 12.76 -4.84 -9.03
C THR A 214 13.82 -4.52 -10.08
N ALA A 215 14.67 -3.53 -9.85
CA ALA A 215 15.78 -3.14 -10.71
C ALA A 215 17.16 -3.60 -10.20
N ALA A 216 17.21 -4.37 -9.10
CA ALA A 216 18.47 -4.93 -8.60
C ALA A 216 19.02 -6.00 -9.57
N GLU A 217 20.33 -6.13 -9.64
CA GLU A 217 21.00 -7.20 -10.38
C GLU A 217 20.55 -8.57 -9.88
N ASP A 218 20.50 -8.76 -8.55
CA ASP A 218 19.88 -9.91 -7.88
C ASP A 218 18.67 -9.46 -7.04
N PRO A 219 17.44 -9.54 -7.61
CA PRO A 219 16.21 -9.14 -6.89
C PRO A 219 15.90 -10.02 -5.67
N VAL A 220 16.34 -11.29 -5.68
CA VAL A 220 16.09 -12.21 -4.56
C VAL A 220 16.96 -11.80 -3.37
N ALA A 221 18.25 -11.56 -3.58
CA ALA A 221 19.15 -11.08 -2.53
C ALA A 221 18.71 -9.70 -2.00
N ALA A 222 18.27 -8.78 -2.87
CA ALA A 222 17.75 -7.48 -2.46
C ALA A 222 16.48 -7.60 -1.61
N TYR A 223 15.57 -8.50 -1.95
CA TYR A 223 14.37 -8.78 -1.15
C TYR A 223 14.75 -9.38 0.22
N GLU A 224 15.65 -10.36 0.26
CA GLU A 224 16.13 -10.98 1.50
C GLU A 224 16.80 -9.97 2.42
N ARG A 225 17.59 -9.04 1.86
CA ARG A 225 18.17 -7.92 2.61
C ARG A 225 17.06 -7.04 3.22
N CYS A 226 16.03 -6.70 2.45
CA CYS A 226 14.89 -5.94 2.98
C CYS A 226 14.20 -6.67 4.14
N VAL A 227 13.97 -7.98 4.00
CA VAL A 227 13.33 -8.79 5.06
C VAL A 227 14.19 -8.81 6.31
N ALA A 228 15.50 -9.06 6.18
CA ALA A 228 16.43 -9.08 7.31
C ALA A 228 16.51 -7.72 8.04
N GLU A 229 16.56 -6.61 7.28
CA GLU A 229 16.62 -5.27 7.88
C GLU A 229 15.29 -4.83 8.51
N PHE A 230 14.14 -5.27 7.99
CA PHE A 230 12.81 -4.81 8.42
C PHE A 230 12.10 -5.78 9.35
N CYS A 231 12.10 -7.08 9.08
CA CYS A 231 11.29 -8.07 9.82
C CYS A 231 12.05 -8.69 11.00
N ASP A 232 13.35 -9.01 10.82
CA ASP A 232 14.20 -9.68 11.82
C ASP A 232 14.77 -8.69 12.85
#